data_172ed85a383dce495bb9f96a48b62d4d
#
_entry.id   172ed85a383dce495bb9f96a48b62d4d
#
_cell.length_a   1.000
_cell.length_b   1.000
_cell.length_c   1.000
_cell.angle_alpha   90.00
_cell.angle_beta   90.00
_cell.angle_gamma   90.00
#
_symmetry.space_group_name_H-M   'P 1'
#
loop_
_entity.id
_entity.type
_entity.pdbx_description
1 polymer ?
#
loop_
_entity_poly.entity_id
_entity_poly.type
_entity_poly.pdbx_seq_one_letter_code
_entity_poly.pdbx_strand_id
1 'polypeptide(L)'
;MRISLPRYYAKRLWRAIIEFDLLGDGDQVLVGFSGGKDSLFLLYALRALQAKSPFGFTVGAVHVDLGFAEPSAIKQLEDFCSDIEVPFYLEQTRIADTALHEENRNPCSTCAYFRRAVVNKVATTHGYNKVALAHHHDDAVETFLMSQLYSGQLQTFLPRSDLEKSGLTVIRPLVYLREAKIKEFVEKLPWQPMVSRCPLQGKTHRWKVKELIRELTLENASVYSNIAAAMRGGRDMDLWPAAATWEEMRRKHMRLMGPVGE
;
A
#
# COMPACT_ATOMS: atom_id res chain seq x y z
N MET A 1 9.70 -25.20 10.16
CA MET A 1 8.59 -25.59 9.22
C MET A 1 9.02 -25.37 7.77
N ARG A 2 8.63 -26.26 6.81
CA ARG A 2 8.98 -26.03 5.39
C ARG A 2 8.08 -24.98 4.77
N ILE A 3 8.59 -23.75 4.59
CA ILE A 3 7.88 -22.66 3.98
C ILE A 3 7.85 -22.88 2.46
N SER A 4 6.68 -22.84 1.84
CA SER A 4 6.53 -22.99 0.40
C SER A 4 5.46 -22.06 -0.15
N LEU A 5 5.72 -21.48 -1.33
CA LEU A 5 4.78 -20.59 -2.01
C LEU A 5 4.33 -21.25 -3.31
N PRO A 6 3.01 -21.45 -3.53
CA PRO A 6 2.51 -21.99 -4.79
C PRO A 6 2.89 -21.13 -6.00
N ARG A 7 3.08 -21.79 -7.15
CA ARG A 7 3.56 -21.15 -8.39
C ARG A 7 2.72 -19.93 -8.81
N TYR A 8 1.42 -19.97 -8.55
CA TYR A 8 0.51 -18.86 -8.86
C TYR A 8 0.95 -17.54 -8.19
N TYR A 9 1.26 -17.59 -6.89
CA TYR A 9 1.69 -16.42 -6.11
C TYR A 9 3.12 -16.03 -6.44
N ALA A 10 4.03 -17.00 -6.48
CA ALA A 10 5.44 -16.76 -6.81
C ALA A 10 5.59 -16.04 -8.16
N LYS A 11 4.86 -16.49 -9.22
CA LYS A 11 4.91 -15.85 -10.54
C LYS A 11 4.49 -14.37 -10.50
N ARG A 12 3.48 -14.02 -9.70
CA ARG A 12 2.98 -12.63 -9.61
C ARG A 12 3.91 -11.73 -8.81
N LEU A 13 4.48 -12.26 -7.73
CA LEU A 13 5.50 -11.54 -6.96
C LEU A 13 6.75 -11.30 -7.81
N TRP A 14 7.27 -12.34 -8.46
CA TRP A 14 8.43 -12.18 -9.36
C TRP A 14 8.16 -11.21 -10.50
N ARG A 15 6.96 -11.21 -11.06
CA ARG A 15 6.59 -10.22 -12.06
C ARG A 15 6.68 -8.79 -11.49
N ALA A 16 6.14 -8.54 -10.30
CA ALA A 16 6.23 -7.22 -9.68
C ALA A 16 7.69 -6.84 -9.37
N ILE A 17 8.46 -7.79 -8.83
CA ILE A 17 9.88 -7.58 -8.49
C ILE A 17 10.68 -7.18 -9.73
N ILE A 18 10.50 -7.90 -10.83
CA ILE A 18 11.26 -7.66 -12.08
C ILE A 18 10.76 -6.40 -12.80
N GLU A 19 9.45 -6.23 -12.94
CA GLU A 19 8.87 -5.11 -13.72
C GLU A 19 9.14 -3.74 -13.08
N PHE A 20 9.24 -3.70 -11.75
CA PHE A 20 9.38 -2.45 -11.00
C PHE A 20 10.71 -2.34 -10.23
N ASP A 21 11.68 -3.22 -10.47
CA ASP A 21 13.00 -3.24 -9.81
C ASP A 21 12.87 -3.18 -8.27
N LEU A 22 12.00 -4.04 -7.72
CA LEU A 22 11.69 -3.98 -6.29
C LEU A 22 12.78 -4.57 -5.42
N LEU A 23 13.48 -5.63 -5.88
CA LEU A 23 14.53 -6.33 -5.14
C LEU A 23 15.75 -6.57 -6.02
N GLY A 24 16.93 -6.50 -5.41
CA GLY A 24 18.23 -6.80 -5.99
C GLY A 24 19.15 -7.55 -5.01
N ASP A 25 20.35 -7.86 -5.48
CA ASP A 25 21.34 -8.53 -4.67
C ASP A 25 21.82 -7.64 -3.52
N GLY A 26 21.95 -8.22 -2.32
CA GLY A 26 22.34 -7.53 -1.10
C GLY A 26 21.26 -6.70 -0.42
N ASP A 27 20.02 -6.66 -0.93
CA ASP A 27 18.94 -5.89 -0.31
C ASP A 27 18.59 -6.39 1.09
N GLN A 28 18.35 -5.45 2.00
CA GLN A 28 17.84 -5.67 3.35
C GLN A 28 16.45 -5.09 3.45
N VAL A 29 15.43 -5.96 3.56
CA VAL A 29 14.02 -5.60 3.46
C VAL A 29 13.34 -5.67 4.81
N LEU A 30 12.81 -4.55 5.30
CA LEU A 30 11.95 -4.51 6.49
C LEU A 30 10.48 -4.51 6.08
N VAL A 31 9.73 -5.51 6.49
CA VAL A 31 8.28 -5.59 6.25
C VAL A 31 7.52 -4.84 7.33
N GLY A 32 6.68 -3.89 6.93
CA GLY A 32 5.69 -3.29 7.83
C GLY A 32 4.62 -4.31 8.19
N PHE A 33 4.77 -4.98 9.32
CA PHE A 33 3.96 -6.12 9.74
C PHE A 33 2.84 -5.66 10.67
N SER A 34 1.67 -5.34 10.11
CA SER A 34 0.50 -4.90 10.91
C SER A 34 -0.24 -6.03 11.63
N GLY A 35 0.11 -7.29 11.39
CA GLY A 35 -0.61 -8.46 11.88
C GLY A 35 -1.86 -8.83 11.06
N GLY A 36 -2.32 -7.97 10.15
CA GLY A 36 -3.42 -8.27 9.25
C GLY A 36 -3.04 -9.28 8.16
N LYS A 37 -4.04 -9.88 7.52
CA LYS A 37 -3.88 -10.95 6.50
C LYS A 37 -2.88 -10.60 5.38
N ASP A 38 -2.88 -9.34 4.92
CA ASP A 38 -2.05 -8.95 3.79
C ASP A 38 -0.58 -8.84 4.18
N SER A 39 -0.29 -8.27 5.35
CA SER A 39 1.06 -8.16 5.87
C SER A 39 1.63 -9.53 6.31
N LEU A 40 0.78 -10.41 6.84
CA LEU A 40 1.13 -11.79 7.15
C LEU A 40 1.51 -12.54 5.86
N PHE A 41 0.69 -12.42 4.83
CA PHE A 41 0.99 -13.01 3.52
C PHE A 41 2.28 -12.46 2.92
N LEU A 42 2.48 -11.13 2.95
CA LEU A 42 3.69 -10.50 2.41
C LEU A 42 4.96 -11.05 3.07
N LEU A 43 4.98 -11.08 4.41
CA LEU A 43 6.13 -11.56 5.16
C LEU A 43 6.42 -13.02 4.86
N TYR A 44 5.40 -13.89 4.90
CA TYR A 44 5.51 -15.29 4.52
C TYR A 44 6.04 -15.47 3.09
N ALA A 45 5.48 -14.72 2.14
CA ALA A 45 5.82 -14.83 0.73
C ALA A 45 7.26 -14.37 0.45
N LEU A 46 7.72 -13.25 1.03
CA LEU A 46 9.10 -12.79 0.88
C LEU A 46 10.09 -13.79 1.48
N ARG A 47 9.80 -14.36 2.65
CA ARG A 47 10.65 -15.41 3.26
C ARG A 47 10.68 -16.67 2.40
N ALA A 48 9.55 -17.05 1.78
CA ALA A 48 9.50 -18.18 0.87
C ALA A 48 10.28 -17.94 -0.44
N LEU A 49 10.24 -16.71 -0.96
CA LEU A 49 11.02 -16.32 -2.15
C LEU A 49 12.51 -16.25 -1.86
N GLN A 50 12.92 -15.76 -0.69
CA GLN A 50 14.31 -15.67 -0.27
C GLN A 50 15.05 -17.00 -0.42
N ALA A 51 14.41 -18.11 -0.03
CA ALA A 51 14.98 -19.45 -0.12
C ALA A 51 15.17 -19.94 -1.58
N LYS A 52 14.56 -19.30 -2.56
CA LYS A 52 14.59 -19.69 -3.98
C LYS A 52 15.05 -18.57 -4.91
N SER A 53 15.50 -17.47 -4.34
CA SER A 53 15.97 -16.32 -5.12
C SER A 53 17.31 -16.63 -5.80
N PRO A 54 17.52 -16.15 -7.02
CA PRO A 54 18.82 -16.25 -7.70
C PRO A 54 19.85 -15.25 -7.16
N PHE A 55 19.46 -14.33 -6.27
CA PHE A 55 20.31 -13.33 -5.61
C PHE A 55 20.00 -13.29 -4.11
N GLY A 56 20.97 -12.80 -3.33
CA GLY A 56 20.84 -12.69 -1.87
C GLY A 56 20.04 -11.47 -1.46
N PHE A 57 19.07 -11.64 -0.55
CA PHE A 57 18.44 -10.54 0.20
C PHE A 57 17.99 -11.04 1.57
N THR A 58 17.84 -10.12 2.52
CA THR A 58 17.38 -10.45 3.87
C THR A 58 16.01 -9.85 4.15
N VAL A 59 15.26 -10.45 5.08
CA VAL A 59 13.92 -10.02 5.46
C VAL A 59 13.84 -9.88 6.97
N GLY A 60 13.31 -8.75 7.44
CA GLY A 60 12.91 -8.52 8.83
C GLY A 60 11.46 -8.02 8.89
N ALA A 61 10.88 -7.98 10.07
CA ALA A 61 9.52 -7.53 10.30
C ALA A 61 9.47 -6.49 11.42
N VAL A 62 8.69 -5.42 11.24
CA VAL A 62 8.39 -4.45 12.29
C VAL A 62 6.89 -4.34 12.51
N HIS A 63 6.47 -4.51 13.76
CA HIS A 63 5.13 -4.18 14.22
C HIS A 63 5.14 -2.86 14.98
N VAL A 64 4.28 -1.94 14.56
CA VAL A 64 4.06 -0.67 15.30
C VAL A 64 2.74 -0.81 16.03
N ASP A 65 2.80 -1.03 17.34
CA ASP A 65 1.62 -0.96 18.19
C ASP A 65 1.19 0.50 18.34
N LEU A 66 -0.05 0.76 17.95
CA LEU A 66 -0.64 2.11 17.98
C LEU A 66 -1.22 2.48 19.36
N GLY A 67 -1.15 1.57 20.34
CA GLY A 67 -1.78 1.67 21.64
C GLY A 67 -3.08 0.86 21.78
N PHE A 68 -3.37 -0.05 20.84
CA PHE A 68 -4.57 -0.90 20.86
C PHE A 68 -4.27 -2.38 21.04
N ALA A 69 -3.01 -2.80 20.86
CA ALA A 69 -2.68 -4.22 20.81
C ALA A 69 -2.75 -4.87 22.17
N GLU A 70 -3.33 -6.05 22.23
CA GLU A 70 -3.25 -6.90 23.41
C GLU A 70 -1.92 -7.65 23.46
N PRO A 71 -1.35 -7.89 24.64
CA PRO A 71 -0.10 -8.63 24.76
C PRO A 71 -0.14 -10.03 24.10
N SER A 72 -1.29 -10.71 24.18
CA SER A 72 -1.49 -12.03 23.54
C SER A 72 -1.42 -11.95 22.01
N ALA A 73 -1.93 -10.87 21.42
CA ALA A 73 -1.88 -10.66 19.97
C ALA A 73 -0.44 -10.34 19.51
N ILE A 74 0.30 -9.53 20.28
CA ILE A 74 1.71 -9.26 19.99
C ILE A 74 2.53 -10.57 20.06
N LYS A 75 2.28 -11.40 21.08
CA LYS A 75 2.94 -12.69 21.21
C LYS A 75 2.72 -13.60 19.99
N GLN A 76 1.50 -13.62 19.43
CA GLN A 76 1.22 -14.37 18.21
C GLN A 76 2.04 -13.88 17.01
N LEU A 77 2.33 -12.59 16.90
CA LEU A 77 3.19 -12.03 15.84
C LEU A 77 4.65 -12.44 16.03
N GLU A 78 5.15 -12.42 17.27
CA GLU A 78 6.48 -12.87 17.61
C GLU A 78 6.65 -14.36 17.28
N ASP A 79 5.70 -15.19 17.70
CA ASP A 79 5.71 -16.64 17.44
C ASP A 79 5.68 -16.92 15.94
N PHE A 80 4.85 -16.22 15.18
CA PHE A 80 4.85 -16.33 13.71
C PHE A 80 6.22 -16.01 13.10
N CYS A 81 6.84 -14.89 13.49
CA CYS A 81 8.14 -14.48 12.98
C CYS A 81 9.23 -15.48 13.37
N SER A 82 9.18 -16.01 14.60
CA SER A 82 10.07 -17.08 15.07
C SER A 82 9.94 -18.36 14.25
N ASP A 83 8.71 -18.82 13.98
CA ASP A 83 8.41 -20.01 13.21
C ASP A 83 8.94 -19.97 11.77
N ILE A 84 8.98 -18.77 11.19
CA ILE A 84 9.50 -18.54 9.84
C ILE A 84 10.96 -18.02 9.83
N GLU A 85 11.59 -17.92 10.99
CA GLU A 85 12.99 -17.49 11.17
C GLU A 85 13.24 -16.07 10.62
N VAL A 86 12.39 -15.11 10.95
CA VAL A 86 12.50 -13.71 10.56
C VAL A 86 12.70 -12.83 11.80
N PRO A 87 13.71 -11.94 11.84
CA PRO A 87 13.87 -10.95 12.90
C PRO A 87 12.61 -10.10 13.07
N PHE A 88 12.16 -9.93 14.32
CA PHE A 88 10.97 -9.18 14.66
C PHE A 88 11.32 -7.98 15.57
N TYR A 89 10.82 -6.82 15.21
CA TYR A 89 10.95 -5.57 15.95
C TYR A 89 9.58 -5.10 16.39
N LEU A 90 9.44 -4.80 17.67
CA LEU A 90 8.21 -4.24 18.25
C LEU A 90 8.43 -2.78 18.64
N GLU A 91 7.65 -1.88 18.07
CA GLU A 91 7.62 -0.46 18.46
C GLU A 91 6.31 -0.13 19.17
N GLN A 92 6.37 0.07 20.45
CA GLN A 92 5.23 0.51 21.26
C GLN A 92 5.08 2.01 21.16
N THR A 93 3.89 2.49 20.76
CA THR A 93 3.62 3.92 20.57
C THR A 93 2.28 4.32 21.15
N ARG A 94 2.04 5.63 21.23
CA ARG A 94 0.74 6.24 21.55
C ARG A 94 0.18 7.00 20.34
N ILE A 95 0.41 6.50 19.14
CA ILE A 95 -0.07 7.15 17.91
C ILE A 95 -1.59 7.27 17.90
N ALA A 96 -2.29 6.31 18.50
CA ALA A 96 -3.74 6.35 18.62
C ALA A 96 -4.25 7.58 19.36
N ASP A 97 -3.60 7.97 20.46
CA ASP A 97 -4.00 9.14 21.27
C ASP A 97 -3.96 10.43 20.43
N THR A 98 -2.91 10.58 19.62
CA THR A 98 -2.76 11.73 18.71
C THR A 98 -3.70 11.66 17.51
N ALA A 99 -3.82 10.47 16.89
CA ALA A 99 -4.59 10.29 15.67
C ALA A 99 -6.11 10.38 15.92
N LEU A 100 -6.60 9.90 17.07
CA LEU A 100 -8.02 9.86 17.41
C LEU A 100 -8.46 11.04 18.29
N HIS A 101 -7.60 12.04 18.49
CA HIS A 101 -7.97 13.25 19.22
C HIS A 101 -9.16 13.94 18.53
N GLU A 102 -10.11 14.45 19.31
CA GLU A 102 -11.39 15.01 18.81
C GLU A 102 -11.22 16.14 17.78
N GLU A 103 -10.17 16.94 17.91
CA GLU A 103 -9.85 18.03 16.98
C GLU A 103 -9.23 17.57 15.66
N ASN A 104 -8.82 16.30 15.56
CA ASN A 104 -8.16 15.77 14.37
C ASN A 104 -9.17 15.43 13.26
N ARG A 105 -9.26 16.28 12.26
CA ARG A 105 -10.17 16.09 11.10
C ARG A 105 -9.78 14.94 10.18
N ASN A 106 -8.53 14.44 10.25
CA ASN A 106 -7.98 13.43 9.35
C ASN A 106 -7.27 12.29 10.09
N PRO A 107 -7.94 11.57 11.00
CA PRO A 107 -7.30 10.60 11.89
C PRO A 107 -6.54 9.49 11.16
N CYS A 108 -7.08 8.96 10.06
CA CYS A 108 -6.43 7.91 9.28
C CYS A 108 -5.13 8.39 8.61
N SER A 109 -5.11 9.63 8.11
CA SER A 109 -3.91 10.23 7.50
C SER A 109 -2.83 10.46 8.55
N THR A 110 -3.19 11.01 9.70
CA THR A 110 -2.30 11.25 10.83
C THR A 110 -1.68 9.94 11.33
N CYS A 111 -2.51 8.92 11.57
CA CYS A 111 -2.04 7.59 11.97
C CYS A 111 -1.07 6.99 10.94
N ALA A 112 -1.40 7.05 9.64
CA ALA A 112 -0.54 6.54 8.59
C ALA A 112 0.79 7.30 8.49
N TYR A 113 0.79 8.60 8.72
CA TYR A 113 2.01 9.42 8.73
C TYR A 113 2.97 9.01 9.84
N PHE A 114 2.50 8.99 11.10
CA PHE A 114 3.36 8.62 12.22
C PHE A 114 3.81 7.17 12.15
N ARG A 115 2.94 6.24 11.78
CA ARG A 115 3.30 4.83 11.61
C ARG A 115 4.43 4.65 10.58
N ARG A 116 4.36 5.35 9.44
CA ARG A 116 5.44 5.33 8.42
C ARG A 116 6.74 5.90 8.96
N ALA A 117 6.69 6.98 9.73
CA ALA A 117 7.88 7.57 10.35
C ALA A 117 8.57 6.59 11.30
N VAL A 118 7.81 5.85 12.11
CA VAL A 118 8.34 4.81 13.02
C VAL A 118 8.97 3.66 12.23
N VAL A 119 8.27 3.13 11.23
CA VAL A 119 8.81 2.05 10.37
C VAL A 119 10.11 2.48 9.68
N ASN A 120 10.16 3.70 9.14
CA ASN A 120 11.37 4.23 8.49
C ASN A 120 12.52 4.39 9.48
N LYS A 121 12.24 4.86 10.71
CA LYS A 121 13.24 4.96 11.77
C LYS A 121 13.83 3.59 12.12
N VAL A 122 13.00 2.57 12.31
CA VAL A 122 13.47 1.21 12.58
C VAL A 122 14.31 0.68 11.42
N ALA A 123 13.86 0.90 10.18
CA ALA A 123 14.61 0.49 8.99
C ALA A 123 16.02 1.09 8.98
N THR A 124 16.15 2.40 9.15
CA THR A 124 17.46 3.08 9.16
C THR A 124 18.33 2.65 10.35
N THR A 125 17.74 2.50 11.55
CA THR A 125 18.47 2.10 12.75
C THR A 125 19.08 0.71 12.64
N HIS A 126 18.40 -0.23 11.96
CA HIS A 126 18.83 -1.61 11.82
C HIS A 126 19.47 -1.93 10.46
N GLY A 127 19.79 -0.90 9.66
CA GLY A 127 20.54 -1.07 8.41
C GLY A 127 19.73 -1.60 7.23
N TYR A 128 18.40 -1.62 7.31
CA TYR A 128 17.53 -1.96 6.18
C TYR A 128 17.54 -0.82 5.15
N ASN A 129 17.65 -1.16 3.87
CA ASN A 129 17.59 -0.20 2.76
C ASN A 129 16.22 -0.18 2.06
N LYS A 130 15.37 -1.17 2.33
CA LYS A 130 14.03 -1.24 1.76
C LYS A 130 12.95 -1.46 2.82
N VAL A 131 11.79 -0.82 2.62
CA VAL A 131 10.58 -1.03 3.41
C VAL A 131 9.51 -1.64 2.52
N ALA A 132 9.07 -2.87 2.82
CA ALA A 132 8.02 -3.54 2.09
C ALA A 132 6.65 -3.34 2.75
N LEU A 133 5.68 -2.87 1.98
CA LEU A 133 4.30 -2.65 2.41
C LEU A 133 3.35 -3.60 1.66
N ALA A 134 2.35 -4.12 2.37
CA ALA A 134 1.45 -5.16 1.89
C ALA A 134 0.27 -4.63 1.04
N HIS A 135 0.43 -3.49 0.38
CA HIS A 135 -0.59 -2.99 -0.54
C HIS A 135 -0.69 -3.91 -1.76
N HIS A 136 -1.91 -4.35 -2.03
CA HIS A 136 -2.21 -5.26 -3.13
C HIS A 136 -2.91 -4.54 -4.31
N HIS A 137 -3.30 -5.29 -5.35
CA HIS A 137 -3.87 -4.72 -6.57
C HIS A 137 -5.19 -3.98 -6.32
N ASP A 138 -6.06 -4.51 -5.43
CA ASP A 138 -7.33 -3.85 -5.09
C ASP A 138 -7.08 -2.51 -4.39
N ASP A 139 -6.08 -2.40 -3.50
CA ASP A 139 -5.70 -1.13 -2.87
C ASP A 139 -5.29 -0.07 -3.90
N ALA A 140 -4.58 -0.48 -4.97
CA ALA A 140 -4.17 0.44 -6.01
C ALA A 140 -5.38 0.98 -6.80
N VAL A 141 -6.32 0.10 -7.15
CA VAL A 141 -7.57 0.45 -7.84
C VAL A 141 -8.44 1.34 -6.97
N GLU A 142 -8.63 0.98 -5.68
CA GLU A 142 -9.36 1.79 -4.71
C GLU A 142 -8.72 3.17 -4.54
N THR A 143 -7.40 3.25 -4.40
CA THR A 143 -6.67 4.52 -4.25
C THR A 143 -6.80 5.39 -5.50
N PHE A 144 -6.74 4.79 -6.69
CA PHE A 144 -6.91 5.50 -7.95
C PHE A 144 -8.31 6.14 -8.05
N LEU A 145 -9.36 5.39 -7.75
CA LEU A 145 -10.73 5.91 -7.76
C LEU A 145 -10.97 6.94 -6.65
N MET A 146 -10.41 6.70 -5.44
CA MET A 146 -10.44 7.69 -4.35
C MET A 146 -9.81 9.02 -4.75
N SER A 147 -8.66 8.97 -5.45
CA SER A 147 -7.94 10.16 -5.88
C SER A 147 -8.78 11.00 -6.84
N GLN A 148 -9.53 10.35 -7.74
CA GLN A 148 -10.44 11.04 -8.64
C GLN A 148 -11.64 11.66 -7.89
N LEU A 149 -12.30 10.88 -7.03
CA LEU A 149 -13.55 11.29 -6.37
C LEU A 149 -13.35 12.34 -5.27
N TYR A 150 -12.23 12.28 -4.54
CA TYR A 150 -12.01 13.13 -3.36
C TYR A 150 -10.89 14.16 -3.52
N SER A 151 -10.05 14.03 -4.57
CA SER A 151 -8.91 14.94 -4.77
C SER A 151 -8.83 15.52 -6.18
N GLY A 152 -9.66 15.08 -7.12
CA GLY A 152 -9.63 15.52 -8.52
C GLY A 152 -8.32 15.18 -9.24
N GLN A 153 -7.63 14.09 -8.83
CA GLN A 153 -6.32 13.73 -9.36
C GLN A 153 -6.35 12.33 -9.96
N LEU A 154 -5.61 12.13 -11.05
CA LEU A 154 -5.44 10.83 -11.71
C LEU A 154 -4.16 10.18 -11.19
N GLN A 155 -4.18 9.69 -9.96
CA GLN A 155 -3.01 9.08 -9.34
C GLN A 155 -3.36 7.92 -8.44
N THR A 156 -2.39 7.00 -8.29
CA THR A 156 -2.37 5.95 -7.28
C THR A 156 -0.98 5.85 -6.68
N PHE A 157 -0.78 4.98 -5.69
CA PHE A 157 0.57 4.76 -5.17
C PHE A 157 1.42 3.96 -6.18
N LEU A 158 2.72 4.26 -6.20
CA LEU A 158 3.67 3.55 -7.04
C LEU A 158 4.09 2.21 -6.41
N PRO A 159 4.38 1.17 -7.21
CA PRO A 159 4.94 -0.09 -6.73
C PRO A 159 6.30 0.09 -6.04
N ARG A 160 7.11 1.04 -6.49
CA ARG A 160 8.36 1.49 -5.89
C ARG A 160 8.35 2.99 -5.68
N SER A 161 8.86 3.44 -4.54
CA SER A 161 9.00 4.88 -4.21
C SER A 161 10.29 5.09 -3.43
N ASP A 162 11.21 5.86 -3.97
CA ASP A 162 12.46 6.20 -3.31
C ASP A 162 12.24 7.41 -2.38
N LEU A 163 12.69 7.31 -1.14
CA LEU A 163 12.56 8.34 -0.10
C LEU A 163 13.88 9.08 0.05
N GLU A 164 14.06 10.16 -0.68
CA GLU A 164 15.33 10.95 -0.74
C GLU A 164 15.87 11.30 0.66
N LYS A 165 15.01 11.72 1.59
CA LYS A 165 15.44 12.17 2.93
C LYS A 165 16.02 11.06 3.81
N SER A 166 15.59 9.81 3.63
CA SER A 166 16.02 8.67 4.45
C SER A 166 16.92 7.71 3.71
N GLY A 167 17.06 7.84 2.39
CA GLY A 167 17.74 6.87 1.53
C GLY A 167 17.03 5.52 1.42
N LEU A 168 15.82 5.39 1.96
CA LEU A 168 15.03 4.16 1.91
C LEU A 168 14.24 4.06 0.61
N THR A 169 14.06 2.84 0.12
CA THR A 169 13.10 2.54 -0.95
C THR A 169 11.88 1.82 -0.38
N VAL A 170 10.69 2.38 -0.58
CA VAL A 170 9.42 1.71 -0.26
C VAL A 170 8.98 0.85 -1.44
N ILE A 171 8.74 -0.44 -1.18
CA ILE A 171 8.31 -1.41 -2.20
C ILE A 171 6.96 -2.03 -1.86
N ARG A 172 6.20 -2.44 -2.90
CA ARG A 172 4.88 -3.06 -2.75
C ARG A 172 4.77 -4.31 -3.64
N PRO A 173 5.34 -5.44 -3.20
CA PRO A 173 5.43 -6.65 -4.01
C PRO A 173 4.08 -7.29 -4.37
N LEU A 174 2.99 -6.97 -3.64
CA LEU A 174 1.67 -7.57 -3.83
C LEU A 174 0.81 -6.89 -4.91
N VAL A 175 1.32 -5.88 -5.63
CA VAL A 175 0.55 -5.08 -6.61
C VAL A 175 -0.06 -5.88 -7.79
N TYR A 176 0.31 -7.14 -7.98
CA TYR A 176 -0.30 -8.05 -8.95
C TYR A 176 -1.17 -9.15 -8.33
N LEU A 177 -1.43 -9.06 -7.03
CA LEU A 177 -2.28 -10.00 -6.33
C LEU A 177 -3.59 -9.34 -5.91
N ARG A 178 -4.69 -10.06 -6.11
CA ARG A 178 -6.02 -9.66 -5.66
C ARG A 178 -6.20 -10.02 -4.18
N GLU A 179 -6.90 -9.18 -3.44
CA GLU A 179 -7.21 -9.40 -2.01
C GLU A 179 -7.85 -10.78 -1.76
N ALA A 180 -8.80 -11.18 -2.60
CA ALA A 180 -9.47 -12.47 -2.48
C ALA A 180 -8.49 -13.66 -2.52
N LYS A 181 -7.43 -13.57 -3.36
CA LYS A 181 -6.41 -14.63 -3.45
C LYS A 181 -5.48 -14.64 -2.26
N ILE A 182 -5.15 -13.47 -1.70
CA ILE A 182 -4.38 -13.37 -0.45
C ILE A 182 -5.17 -14.01 0.69
N LYS A 183 -6.45 -13.67 0.81
CA LYS A 183 -7.35 -14.24 1.81
C LYS A 183 -7.43 -15.77 1.71
N GLU A 184 -7.70 -16.30 0.51
CA GLU A 184 -7.75 -17.74 0.23
C GLU A 184 -6.47 -18.48 0.65
N PHE A 185 -5.31 -17.85 0.50
CA PHE A 185 -4.04 -18.42 0.92
C PHE A 185 -3.85 -18.40 2.43
N VAL A 186 -4.11 -17.25 3.06
CA VAL A 186 -3.90 -17.06 4.51
C VAL A 186 -4.82 -17.96 5.33
N GLU A 187 -6.06 -18.19 4.88
CA GLU A 187 -7.01 -19.12 5.54
C GLU A 187 -6.50 -20.55 5.63
N LYS A 188 -5.52 -20.94 4.80
CA LYS A 188 -4.89 -22.27 4.81
C LYS A 188 -3.63 -22.33 5.69
N LEU A 189 -3.19 -21.19 6.22
CA LEU A 189 -2.04 -21.13 7.10
C LEU A 189 -2.42 -21.48 8.55
N PRO A 190 -1.49 -22.02 9.35
CA PRO A 190 -1.76 -22.32 10.75
C PRO A 190 -1.87 -21.07 11.64
N TRP A 191 -1.41 -19.92 11.13
CA TRP A 191 -1.45 -18.65 11.84
C TRP A 191 -2.68 -17.83 11.45
N GLN A 192 -3.30 -17.22 12.43
CA GLN A 192 -4.48 -16.37 12.22
C GLN A 192 -4.09 -14.88 12.20
N PRO A 193 -4.63 -14.10 11.27
CA PRO A 193 -4.44 -12.66 11.28
C PRO A 193 -5.01 -12.01 12.54
N MET A 194 -4.33 -10.98 13.03
CA MET A 194 -4.88 -10.14 14.10
C MET A 194 -6.15 -9.42 13.64
N VAL A 195 -7.12 -9.36 14.54
CA VAL A 195 -8.30 -8.51 14.35
C VAL A 195 -7.94 -7.07 14.72
N SER A 196 -8.15 -6.14 13.80
CA SER A 196 -7.93 -4.72 14.08
C SER A 196 -8.95 -4.21 15.10
N ARG A 197 -8.48 -3.46 16.09
CA ARG A 197 -9.32 -2.80 17.12
C ARG A 197 -9.50 -1.30 16.86
N CYS A 198 -9.13 -0.83 15.66
CA CYS A 198 -9.31 0.57 15.32
C CYS A 198 -10.81 0.92 15.25
N PRO A 199 -11.30 1.92 16.01
CA PRO A 199 -12.72 2.30 16.06
C PRO A 199 -13.25 2.85 14.72
N LEU A 200 -12.35 3.23 13.81
CA LEU A 200 -12.68 3.74 12.47
C LEU A 200 -12.70 2.65 11.40
N GLN A 201 -12.48 1.39 11.77
CA GLN A 201 -12.52 0.28 10.81
C GLN A 201 -13.91 0.18 10.16
N GLY A 202 -13.96 0.05 8.82
CA GLY A 202 -15.21 -0.05 8.07
C GLY A 202 -15.98 1.27 7.89
N LYS A 203 -15.47 2.40 8.41
CA LYS A 203 -16.13 3.73 8.31
C LYS A 203 -15.35 4.76 7.48
N THR A 204 -14.38 4.31 6.69
CA THR A 204 -13.49 5.18 5.92
C THR A 204 -13.99 5.43 4.50
N HIS A 205 -13.50 6.51 3.85
CA HIS A 205 -13.74 6.74 2.43
C HIS A 205 -13.28 5.56 1.56
N ARG A 206 -12.18 4.88 1.93
CA ARG A 206 -11.71 3.67 1.25
C ARG A 206 -12.76 2.56 1.28
N TRP A 207 -13.41 2.35 2.42
CA TRP A 207 -14.46 1.33 2.52
C TRP A 207 -15.63 1.64 1.58
N LYS A 208 -16.06 2.91 1.50
CA LYS A 208 -17.13 3.35 0.58
C LYS A 208 -16.76 3.10 -0.88
N VAL A 209 -15.53 3.43 -1.26
CA VAL A 209 -15.03 3.23 -2.63
C VAL A 209 -14.93 1.73 -2.96
N LYS A 210 -14.49 0.91 -2.01
CA LYS A 210 -14.46 -0.55 -2.16
C LYS A 210 -15.85 -1.13 -2.43
N GLU A 211 -16.87 -0.71 -1.67
CA GLU A 211 -18.25 -1.14 -1.90
C GLU A 211 -18.78 -0.65 -3.25
N LEU A 212 -18.52 0.60 -3.62
CA LEU A 212 -18.90 1.14 -4.93
C LEU A 212 -18.30 0.31 -6.08
N ILE A 213 -17.00 0.00 -6.02
CA ILE A 213 -16.34 -0.83 -7.04
C ILE A 213 -16.99 -2.23 -7.08
N ARG A 214 -17.32 -2.79 -5.94
CA ARG A 214 -17.98 -4.10 -5.84
C ARG A 214 -19.36 -4.07 -6.50
N GLU A 215 -20.20 -3.10 -6.18
CA GLU A 215 -21.53 -2.93 -6.75
C GLU A 215 -21.47 -2.78 -8.27
N LEU A 216 -20.67 -1.83 -8.77
CA LEU A 216 -20.51 -1.62 -10.19
C LEU A 216 -19.95 -2.86 -10.92
N THR A 217 -19.08 -3.65 -10.27
CA THR A 217 -18.53 -4.87 -10.86
C THR A 217 -19.57 -6.00 -10.92
N LEU A 218 -20.54 -6.02 -10.00
CA LEU A 218 -21.68 -6.96 -10.07
C LEU A 218 -22.60 -6.66 -11.27
N GLU A 219 -22.78 -5.38 -11.61
CA GLU A 219 -23.55 -4.97 -12.77
C GLU A 219 -22.78 -5.19 -14.09
N ASN A 220 -21.48 -4.91 -14.08
CA ASN A 220 -20.59 -5.08 -15.23
C ASN A 220 -19.22 -5.59 -14.80
N ALA A 221 -18.94 -6.86 -15.09
CA ALA A 221 -17.69 -7.54 -14.71
C ALA A 221 -16.40 -6.85 -15.24
N SER A 222 -16.51 -6.01 -16.29
CA SER A 222 -15.38 -5.28 -16.86
C SER A 222 -14.99 -4.03 -16.05
N VAL A 223 -15.82 -3.52 -15.16
CA VAL A 223 -15.58 -2.26 -14.43
C VAL A 223 -14.24 -2.29 -13.71
N TYR A 224 -13.98 -3.33 -12.91
CA TYR A 224 -12.73 -3.45 -12.19
C TYR A 224 -11.50 -3.43 -13.13
N SER A 225 -11.55 -4.20 -14.20
CA SER A 225 -10.44 -4.28 -15.18
C SER A 225 -10.23 -2.98 -15.93
N ASN A 226 -11.31 -2.23 -16.22
CA ASN A 226 -11.25 -0.93 -16.87
C ASN A 226 -10.59 0.12 -15.97
N ILE A 227 -10.97 0.19 -14.68
CA ILE A 227 -10.32 1.07 -13.72
C ILE A 227 -8.83 0.70 -13.57
N ALA A 228 -8.53 -0.60 -13.46
CA ALA A 228 -7.16 -1.10 -13.36
C ALA A 228 -6.31 -0.79 -14.59
N ALA A 229 -6.90 -0.81 -15.79
CA ALA A 229 -6.22 -0.41 -17.02
C ALA A 229 -5.98 1.10 -17.09
N ALA A 230 -6.94 1.90 -16.64
CA ALA A 230 -6.85 3.36 -16.64
C ALA A 230 -5.77 3.91 -15.67
N MET A 231 -5.43 3.19 -14.60
CA MET A 231 -4.38 3.63 -13.66
C MET A 231 -2.95 3.40 -14.20
N ARG A 232 -2.78 2.76 -15.36
CA ARG A 232 -1.48 2.56 -16.00
C ARG A 232 -1.09 3.78 -16.82
N GLY A 233 0.05 4.40 -16.51
CA GLY A 233 0.64 5.47 -17.33
C GLY A 233 1.12 4.96 -18.70
N GLY A 234 1.53 5.91 -19.56
CA GLY A 234 2.09 5.60 -20.89
C GLY A 234 1.07 5.46 -22.02
N ARG A 235 -0.19 5.83 -21.77
CA ARG A 235 -1.19 6.07 -22.84
C ARG A 235 -1.40 7.57 -23.00
N ASP A 236 -1.58 8.03 -24.23
CA ASP A 236 -2.07 9.37 -24.49
C ASP A 236 -3.46 9.50 -23.85
N MET A 237 -3.62 10.46 -22.98
CA MET A 237 -4.88 10.69 -22.30
C MET A 237 -5.56 11.88 -22.98
N ASP A 238 -6.67 11.60 -23.66
CA ASP A 238 -7.56 12.63 -24.24
C ASP A 238 -8.37 13.29 -23.11
N LEU A 239 -7.69 14.10 -22.31
CA LEU A 239 -8.32 14.92 -21.29
C LEU A 239 -8.56 16.33 -21.85
N TRP A 240 -9.51 17.03 -21.27
CA TRP A 240 -9.70 18.43 -21.56
C TRP A 240 -8.39 19.20 -21.30
N PRO A 241 -8.05 20.17 -22.20
CA PRO A 241 -6.86 20.99 -21.97
C PRO A 241 -6.95 21.73 -20.64
N ALA A 242 -5.81 22.10 -20.10
CA ALA A 242 -5.75 22.91 -18.90
C ALA A 242 -6.62 24.17 -19.04
N ALA A 243 -7.26 24.59 -17.95
CA ALA A 243 -8.06 25.81 -17.96
C ALA A 243 -7.20 27.00 -18.40
N ALA A 244 -7.74 27.78 -19.33
CA ALA A 244 -7.04 28.97 -19.80
C ALA A 244 -6.94 30.01 -18.66
N THR A 245 -5.81 30.68 -18.58
CA THR A 245 -5.62 31.82 -17.66
C THR A 245 -6.56 32.99 -18.01
N TRP A 246 -6.76 33.88 -17.03
CA TRP A 246 -7.54 35.09 -17.28
C TRP A 246 -7.01 35.93 -18.45
N GLU A 247 -5.70 36.03 -18.57
CA GLU A 247 -5.05 36.74 -19.68
C GLU A 247 -5.27 36.08 -21.04
N GLU A 248 -5.19 34.74 -21.09
CA GLU A 248 -5.49 33.96 -22.31
C GLU A 248 -6.96 34.11 -22.73
N MET A 249 -7.87 34.03 -21.76
CA MET A 249 -9.30 34.23 -22.00
C MET A 249 -9.57 35.61 -22.51
N ARG A 250 -8.96 36.66 -21.92
CA ARG A 250 -9.06 38.03 -22.36
C ARG A 250 -8.55 38.21 -23.80
N ARG A 251 -7.40 37.66 -24.11
CA ARG A 251 -6.83 37.68 -25.49
C ARG A 251 -7.73 36.98 -26.51
N LYS A 252 -8.27 35.80 -26.15
CA LYS A 252 -9.24 35.08 -27.01
C LYS A 252 -10.53 35.89 -27.21
N HIS A 253 -11.04 36.48 -26.14
CA HIS A 253 -12.24 37.32 -26.20
C HIS A 253 -12.03 38.52 -27.13
N MET A 254 -10.95 39.30 -26.96
CA MET A 254 -10.64 40.43 -27.84
C MET A 254 -10.50 40.02 -29.31
N ARG A 255 -9.95 38.85 -29.60
CA ARG A 255 -9.81 38.33 -30.96
C ARG A 255 -11.17 37.98 -31.60
N LEU A 256 -12.10 37.42 -30.81
CA LEU A 256 -13.39 36.93 -31.30
C LEU A 256 -14.44 38.01 -31.34
N MET A 257 -14.47 38.88 -30.34
CA MET A 257 -15.57 39.86 -30.14
C MET A 257 -15.15 41.31 -30.44
N GLY A 258 -13.87 41.56 -30.71
CA GLY A 258 -13.35 42.91 -30.81
C GLY A 258 -13.14 43.61 -29.45
N PRO A 259 -12.60 44.83 -29.42
CA PRO A 259 -12.45 45.56 -28.17
C PRO A 259 -13.84 45.80 -27.57
N VAL A 260 -13.99 45.52 -26.27
CA VAL A 260 -15.21 45.83 -25.51
C VAL A 260 -15.30 47.34 -25.53
N GLY A 261 -16.31 47.88 -26.21
CA GLY A 261 -16.55 49.33 -26.21
C GLY A 261 -16.72 49.86 -24.78
N GLU A 262 -16.11 51.01 -24.53
CA GLU A 262 -16.26 51.76 -23.28
C GLU A 262 -17.72 52.11 -23.00
#